data_ed4e7c9feb51a160a58932cbedf03b83
#
_entry.id   ed4e7c9feb51a160a58932cbedf03b83
#
_cell.length_a   1.000
_cell.length_b   1.000
_cell.length_c   1.000
_cell.angle_alpha   90.00
_cell.angle_beta   90.00
_cell.angle_gamma   90.00
#
_symmetry.space_group_name_H-M   'P 1'
#
loop_
_entity.id
_entity.type
_entity.pdbx_description
1 polymer ?
#
loop_
_entity_poly.entity_id
_entity_poly.type
_entity_poly.pdbx_seq_one_letter_code
_entity_poly.pdbx_strand_id
1 'polypeptide(L)'
;MKTDRLIGIITTIQQKGTVTAPYLAEKFGVSRRTIKRDIEDICKAGIPLVTKQGAGGGISIMEGFALDTAVLTRQELAAVLTGLRSLDSVSKAPASDLLAAKLGADTDTPQDMEIDLASFYKNDLAEKIETIRRAIKESRRITFHYYYAKGEEDKRVEPYRVVFRWGDWYVFGFCPAREDFRLYKLRRLWNLNVTDELFTPREVPPEKAPNRARTESMTD
;
A
#
# COMPACT_ATOMS: atom_id res chain seq x y z
N MET A 1 -13.22 10.27 -9.00
CA MET A 1 -13.79 10.68 -7.68
C MET A 1 -13.26 12.07 -7.28
N LYS A 2 -13.84 12.78 -6.27
CA LYS A 2 -13.39 14.12 -5.88
C LYS A 2 -11.94 14.13 -5.37
N THR A 3 -11.59 13.16 -4.50
CA THR A 3 -10.24 13.06 -3.90
C THR A 3 -9.14 12.92 -4.95
N ASP A 4 -9.34 12.07 -5.97
CA ASP A 4 -8.37 11.89 -7.05
C ASP A 4 -8.12 13.18 -7.82
N ARG A 5 -9.18 14.00 -7.99
CA ARG A 5 -9.07 15.30 -8.63
C ARG A 5 -8.30 16.30 -7.78
N LEU A 6 -8.56 16.37 -6.46
CA LEU A 6 -7.82 17.26 -5.55
C LEU A 6 -6.31 16.94 -5.58
N ILE A 7 -5.95 15.66 -5.48
CA ILE A 7 -4.55 15.21 -5.59
C ILE A 7 -3.98 15.57 -6.96
N GLY A 8 -4.73 15.32 -8.04
CA GLY A 8 -4.32 15.65 -9.40
C GLY A 8 -4.08 17.15 -9.63
N ILE A 9 -4.88 18.02 -9.02
CA ILE A 9 -4.71 19.48 -9.05
C ILE A 9 -3.39 19.86 -8.37
N ILE A 10 -3.14 19.37 -7.16
CA ILE A 10 -1.92 19.65 -6.38
C ILE A 10 -0.69 19.22 -7.18
N THR A 11 -0.67 17.97 -7.66
CA THR A 11 0.44 17.43 -8.47
C THR A 11 0.68 18.24 -9.75
N THR A 12 -0.41 18.69 -10.41
CA THR A 12 -0.29 19.49 -11.64
C THR A 12 0.33 20.85 -11.34
N ILE A 13 -0.03 21.50 -10.23
CA ILE A 13 0.54 22.79 -9.82
C ILE A 13 2.01 22.62 -9.42
N GLN A 14 2.35 21.56 -8.70
CA GLN A 14 3.75 21.26 -8.35
C GLN A 14 4.65 21.09 -9.57
N GLN A 15 4.17 20.35 -10.58
CA GLN A 15 4.97 20.09 -11.80
C GLN A 15 5.11 21.30 -12.71
N LYS A 16 4.08 22.15 -12.82
CA LYS A 16 4.04 23.27 -13.76
C LYS A 16 4.31 24.63 -13.13
N GLY A 17 4.36 24.72 -11.80
CA GLY A 17 4.50 25.95 -11.03
C GLY A 17 3.22 26.77 -11.00
N THR A 18 2.79 27.34 -12.13
CA THR A 18 1.57 28.13 -12.23
C THR A 18 0.66 27.57 -13.31
N VAL A 19 -0.62 27.37 -12.98
CA VAL A 19 -1.63 26.84 -13.91
C VAL A 19 -2.92 27.67 -13.84
N THR A 20 -3.66 27.74 -14.94
CA THR A 20 -4.91 28.52 -14.98
C THR A 20 -6.13 27.64 -14.61
N ALA A 21 -7.16 28.26 -14.04
CA ALA A 21 -8.42 27.55 -13.75
C ALA A 21 -9.09 26.94 -15.00
N PRO A 22 -9.09 27.59 -16.18
CA PRO A 22 -9.54 26.97 -17.43
C PRO A 22 -8.78 25.69 -17.78
N TYR A 23 -7.44 25.71 -17.69
CA TYR A 23 -6.63 24.54 -17.95
C TYR A 23 -6.96 23.36 -17.01
N LEU A 24 -7.13 23.63 -15.72
CA LEU A 24 -7.52 22.59 -14.75
C LEU A 24 -8.93 22.07 -15.02
N ALA A 25 -9.86 22.96 -15.39
CA ALA A 25 -11.24 22.59 -15.71
C ALA A 25 -11.30 21.62 -16.91
N GLU A 26 -10.53 21.92 -17.96
CA GLU A 26 -10.41 21.08 -19.15
C GLU A 26 -9.73 19.74 -18.81
N LYS A 27 -8.59 19.78 -18.14
CA LYS A 27 -7.80 18.58 -17.78
C LYS A 27 -8.60 17.57 -16.95
N PHE A 28 -9.44 18.06 -16.04
CA PHE A 28 -10.21 17.19 -15.12
C PHE A 28 -11.68 17.02 -15.53
N GLY A 29 -12.11 17.57 -16.67
CA GLY A 29 -13.46 17.42 -17.19
C GLY A 29 -14.54 18.02 -16.28
N VAL A 30 -14.26 19.16 -15.62
CA VAL A 30 -15.17 19.81 -14.66
C VAL A 30 -15.32 21.31 -14.94
N SER A 31 -16.34 21.94 -14.35
CA SER A 31 -16.54 23.40 -14.50
C SER A 31 -15.48 24.19 -13.74
N ARG A 32 -15.21 25.45 -14.19
CA ARG A 32 -14.35 26.39 -13.46
C ARG A 32 -14.85 26.66 -12.04
N ARG A 33 -16.16 26.63 -11.83
CA ARG A 33 -16.78 26.73 -10.48
C ARG A 33 -16.38 25.56 -9.59
N THR A 34 -16.31 24.35 -10.15
CA THR A 34 -15.86 23.16 -9.44
C THR A 34 -14.38 23.31 -9.06
N ILE A 35 -13.53 23.74 -9.99
CA ILE A 35 -12.10 23.99 -9.71
C ILE A 35 -11.94 25.03 -8.58
N LYS A 36 -12.71 26.13 -8.60
CA LYS A 36 -12.66 27.13 -7.53
C LYS A 36 -12.95 26.52 -6.15
N ARG A 37 -13.98 25.68 -6.04
CA ARG A 37 -14.31 24.97 -4.79
C ARG A 37 -13.22 23.98 -4.39
N ASP A 38 -12.66 23.25 -5.35
CA ASP A 38 -11.57 22.33 -5.10
C ASP A 38 -10.32 23.07 -4.57
N ILE A 39 -10.00 24.24 -5.10
CA ILE A 39 -8.92 25.10 -4.61
C ILE A 39 -9.19 25.56 -3.17
N GLU A 40 -10.43 25.98 -2.86
CA GLU A 40 -10.83 26.35 -1.50
C GLU A 40 -10.69 25.16 -0.53
N ASP A 41 -11.07 23.95 -0.95
CA ASP A 41 -10.95 22.74 -0.16
C ASP A 41 -9.48 22.34 0.06
N ILE A 42 -8.62 22.48 -0.94
CA ILE A 42 -7.17 22.28 -0.84
C ILE A 42 -6.55 23.28 0.15
N CYS A 43 -6.96 24.56 0.08
CA CYS A 43 -6.49 25.57 1.03
C CYS A 43 -6.93 25.25 2.46
N LYS A 44 -8.18 24.80 2.66
CA LYS A 44 -8.68 24.36 3.98
C LYS A 44 -7.94 23.14 4.52
N ALA A 45 -7.42 22.30 3.62
CA ALA A 45 -6.59 21.13 3.97
C ALA A 45 -5.13 21.53 4.33
N GLY A 46 -4.80 22.83 4.39
CA GLY A 46 -3.50 23.32 4.81
C GLY A 46 -2.48 23.56 3.68
N ILE A 47 -2.89 23.42 2.42
CA ILE A 47 -2.00 23.71 1.27
C ILE A 47 -2.35 25.10 0.73
N PRO A 48 -1.54 26.15 0.99
CA PRO A 48 -1.87 27.52 0.60
C PRO A 48 -1.67 27.72 -0.91
N LEU A 49 -2.78 27.75 -1.64
CA LEU A 49 -2.79 28.11 -3.06
C LEU A 49 -3.05 29.63 -3.22
N VAL A 50 -2.25 30.26 -4.06
CA VAL A 50 -2.39 31.69 -4.41
C VAL A 50 -2.92 31.80 -5.83
N THR A 51 -3.90 32.68 -6.02
CA THR A 51 -4.45 33.01 -7.35
C THR A 51 -4.02 34.41 -7.73
N LYS A 52 -3.23 34.56 -8.78
CA LYS A 52 -2.84 35.86 -9.38
C LYS A 52 -3.66 36.10 -10.64
N GLN A 53 -4.20 37.32 -10.80
CA GLN A 53 -4.94 37.75 -11.99
C GLN A 53 -4.01 38.47 -12.96
N GLY A 54 -4.35 38.44 -14.26
CA GLY A 54 -3.65 39.19 -15.31
C GLY A 54 -2.83 38.32 -16.28
N ALA A 55 -2.09 38.98 -17.17
CA ALA A 55 -1.22 38.30 -18.15
C ALA A 55 -0.10 37.58 -17.39
N GLY A 56 -0.02 36.26 -17.51
CA GLY A 56 0.90 35.42 -16.73
C GLY A 56 0.38 35.01 -15.36
N GLY A 57 -0.87 35.36 -15.01
CA GLY A 57 -1.52 34.93 -13.77
C GLY A 57 -1.98 33.50 -13.83
N GLY A 58 -2.36 32.98 -12.66
CA GLY A 58 -2.86 31.61 -12.50
C GLY A 58 -2.88 31.21 -11.04
N ILE A 59 -2.98 29.94 -10.81
CA ILE A 59 -3.01 29.30 -9.49
C ILE A 59 -1.64 28.65 -9.29
N SER A 60 -0.97 29.00 -8.21
CA SER A 60 0.32 28.45 -7.79
C SER A 60 0.29 28.10 -6.31
N ILE A 61 1.22 27.27 -5.87
CA ILE A 61 1.49 27.13 -4.43
C ILE A 61 2.20 28.41 -3.96
N MET A 62 1.88 28.88 -2.75
CA MET A 62 2.52 30.06 -2.16
C MET A 62 4.04 29.89 -2.18
N GLU A 63 4.75 30.95 -2.58
CA GLU A 63 6.21 30.97 -2.60
C GLU A 63 6.78 30.78 -1.18
N GLY A 64 7.71 29.84 -1.02
CA GLY A 64 8.21 29.44 0.31
C GLY A 64 7.36 28.38 1.02
N PHE A 65 6.17 28.04 0.49
CA PHE A 65 5.48 26.83 0.89
C PHE A 65 6.02 25.67 0.04
N ALA A 66 7.04 25.01 0.54
CA ALA A 66 7.20 23.61 0.18
C ALA A 66 5.99 22.87 0.83
N LEU A 67 5.26 22.05 0.08
CA LEU A 67 4.57 20.95 0.70
C LEU A 67 5.67 20.26 1.50
N ASP A 68 5.59 20.45 2.80
CA ASP A 68 6.71 20.16 3.66
C ASP A 68 6.96 18.65 3.57
N THR A 69 7.86 18.22 2.69
CA THR A 69 8.62 17.01 2.91
C THR A 69 9.37 17.13 4.24
N ALA A 70 9.41 18.33 4.83
CA ALA A 70 9.88 18.66 6.17
C ALA A 70 9.01 18.11 7.32
N VAL A 71 7.91 17.43 7.04
CA VAL A 71 7.30 16.54 8.04
C VAL A 71 8.23 15.35 8.32
N LEU A 72 9.11 14.99 7.37
CA LEU A 72 10.09 13.93 7.54
C LEU A 72 11.50 14.51 7.40
N THR A 73 12.33 14.26 8.39
CA THR A 73 13.77 14.47 8.25
C THR A 73 14.32 13.57 7.14
N ARG A 74 15.49 13.88 6.60
CA ARG A 74 16.16 12.99 5.62
C ARG A 74 16.29 11.55 6.14
N GLN A 75 16.54 11.41 7.42
CA GLN A 75 16.71 10.12 8.09
C GLN A 75 15.38 9.35 8.17
N GLU A 76 14.28 10.03 8.48
CA GLU A 76 12.94 9.43 8.49
C GLU A 76 12.49 9.05 7.08
N LEU A 77 12.75 9.91 6.08
CA LEU A 77 12.44 9.61 4.69
C LEU A 77 13.24 8.39 4.19
N ALA A 78 14.53 8.32 4.51
CA ALA A 78 15.37 7.17 4.19
C ALA A 78 14.84 5.89 4.83
N ALA A 79 14.41 5.93 6.08
CA ALA A 79 13.80 4.79 6.78
C ALA A 79 12.49 4.33 6.11
N VAL A 80 11.63 5.27 5.71
CA VAL A 80 10.38 4.97 4.98
C VAL A 80 10.69 4.32 3.63
N LEU A 81 11.64 4.87 2.86
CA LEU A 81 12.03 4.32 1.56
C LEU A 81 12.67 2.93 1.70
N THR A 82 13.49 2.70 2.74
CA THR A 82 14.06 1.38 3.05
C THR A 82 12.94 0.37 3.33
N GLY A 83 11.94 0.74 4.13
CA GLY A 83 10.77 -0.11 4.38
C GLY A 83 9.97 -0.43 3.12
N LEU A 84 9.78 0.55 2.22
CA LEU A 84 9.11 0.33 0.93
C LEU A 84 9.92 -0.58 -0.01
N ARG A 85 11.23 -0.36 -0.12
CA ARG A 85 12.11 -1.23 -0.92
C ARG A 85 12.08 -2.67 -0.41
N SER A 86 11.99 -2.86 0.91
CA SER A 86 11.83 -4.19 1.50
C SER A 86 10.53 -4.87 1.01
N LEU A 87 9.42 -4.14 0.92
CA LEU A 87 8.17 -4.66 0.38
C LEU A 87 8.24 -4.87 -1.15
N ASP A 88 8.97 -4.03 -1.86
CA ASP A 88 9.18 -4.18 -3.31
C ASP A 88 9.94 -5.46 -3.66
N SER A 89 10.78 -5.98 -2.74
CA SER A 89 11.48 -7.24 -2.94
C SER A 89 10.54 -8.43 -3.16
N VAL A 90 9.30 -8.34 -2.67
CA VAL A 90 8.24 -9.37 -2.79
C VAL A 90 7.03 -8.88 -3.59
N SER A 91 7.12 -7.73 -4.28
CA SER A 91 6.05 -7.14 -5.08
C SER A 91 6.34 -7.29 -6.58
N LYS A 92 5.28 -7.47 -7.38
CA LYS A 92 5.37 -7.38 -8.86
C LYS A 92 5.32 -5.94 -9.37
N ALA A 93 4.90 -5.00 -8.52
CA ALA A 93 4.77 -3.57 -8.85
C ALA A 93 5.54 -2.75 -7.81
N PRO A 94 6.84 -2.50 -8.01
CA PRO A 94 7.65 -1.70 -7.10
C PRO A 94 7.10 -0.29 -7.00
N ALA A 95 7.01 0.24 -5.79
CA ALA A 95 6.43 1.55 -5.48
C ALA A 95 7.46 2.52 -4.89
N SER A 96 8.59 2.04 -4.40
CA SER A 96 9.59 2.85 -3.71
C SER A 96 10.21 3.92 -4.61
N ASP A 97 10.61 3.56 -5.84
CA ASP A 97 11.24 4.50 -6.77
C ASP A 97 10.26 5.57 -7.24
N LEU A 98 9.00 5.18 -7.48
CA LEU A 98 7.94 6.13 -7.83
C LEU A 98 7.67 7.12 -6.69
N LEU A 99 7.68 6.66 -5.44
CA LEU A 99 7.49 7.51 -4.27
C LEU A 99 8.70 8.41 -4.04
N ALA A 100 9.93 7.87 -4.15
CA ALA A 100 11.16 8.64 -4.05
C ALA A 100 11.17 9.80 -5.07
N ALA A 101 10.83 9.52 -6.34
CA ALA A 101 10.73 10.54 -7.38
C ALA A 101 9.66 11.60 -7.07
N LYS A 102 8.49 11.19 -6.53
CA LYS A 102 7.43 12.15 -6.15
C LYS A 102 7.81 13.03 -4.97
N LEU A 103 8.60 12.53 -4.05
CA LEU A 103 9.05 13.26 -2.86
C LEU A 103 10.33 14.06 -3.11
N GLY A 104 10.90 14.01 -4.33
CA GLY A 104 12.18 14.64 -4.63
C GLY A 104 13.32 14.08 -3.77
N ALA A 105 13.18 12.83 -3.32
CA ALA A 105 14.20 12.18 -2.52
C ALA A 105 15.37 11.79 -3.42
N ASP A 106 16.59 12.11 -2.97
CA ASP A 106 17.80 11.62 -3.59
C ASP A 106 17.89 10.11 -3.37
N THR A 107 17.85 9.34 -4.47
CA THR A 107 17.93 7.88 -4.42
C THR A 107 19.33 7.39 -4.10
N ASP A 108 20.34 8.25 -4.20
CA ASP A 108 21.75 7.95 -3.93
C ASP A 108 22.14 8.16 -2.46
N THR A 109 21.18 8.43 -1.57
CA THR A 109 21.49 8.51 -0.14
C THR A 109 22.08 7.19 0.33
N PRO A 110 23.32 7.15 0.88
CA PRO A 110 23.93 5.94 1.37
C PRO A 110 23.00 5.27 2.39
N GLN A 111 22.61 4.03 2.12
CA GLN A 111 21.81 3.23 3.04
C GLN A 111 22.75 2.29 3.79
N ASP A 112 22.78 2.43 5.10
CA ASP A 112 23.50 1.55 6.01
C ASP A 112 22.70 0.25 6.30
N MET A 113 21.47 0.16 5.79
CA MET A 113 20.59 -0.99 5.98
C MET A 113 19.84 -1.34 4.70
N GLU A 114 19.92 -2.60 4.31
CA GLU A 114 19.10 -3.22 3.27
C GLU A 114 18.30 -4.37 3.89
N ILE A 115 16.99 -4.42 3.58
CA ILE A 115 16.10 -5.49 4.06
C ILE A 115 15.48 -6.16 2.85
N ASP A 116 15.89 -7.38 2.57
CA ASP A 116 15.28 -8.23 1.56
C ASP A 116 14.29 -9.20 2.22
N LEU A 117 13.01 -9.04 1.94
CA LEU A 117 11.94 -9.92 2.42
C LEU A 117 11.64 -11.06 1.44
N ALA A 118 12.33 -11.10 0.30
CA ALA A 118 12.20 -12.18 -0.67
C ALA A 118 12.85 -13.46 -0.14
N SER A 119 12.40 -14.57 -0.64
CA SER A 119 13.05 -15.86 -0.47
C SER A 119 13.84 -16.22 -1.74
N PHE A 120 14.62 -17.29 -1.68
CA PHE A 120 15.30 -17.86 -2.85
C PHE A 120 14.33 -18.12 -4.05
N TYR A 121 13.02 -18.25 -3.77
CA TYR A 121 11.94 -18.45 -4.74
C TYR A 121 11.12 -17.17 -4.95
N LYS A 122 11.79 -16.04 -5.19
CA LYS A 122 11.20 -14.70 -5.27
C LYS A 122 9.95 -14.62 -6.15
N ASN A 123 9.98 -15.19 -7.35
CA ASN A 123 8.87 -15.12 -8.31
C ASN A 123 7.65 -15.91 -7.82
N ASP A 124 7.82 -17.12 -7.31
CA ASP A 124 6.75 -17.94 -6.75
C ASP A 124 6.10 -17.29 -5.52
N LEU A 125 6.92 -16.72 -4.64
CA LEU A 125 6.44 -16.02 -3.45
C LEU A 125 5.63 -14.76 -3.81
N ALA A 126 6.13 -13.93 -4.73
CA ALA A 126 5.44 -12.72 -5.17
C ALA A 126 4.10 -13.07 -5.84
N GLU A 127 4.06 -14.14 -6.62
CA GLU A 127 2.83 -14.62 -7.25
C GLU A 127 1.80 -15.11 -6.24
N LYS A 128 2.22 -15.88 -5.24
CA LYS A 128 1.35 -16.32 -4.14
C LYS A 128 0.79 -15.15 -3.35
N ILE A 129 1.65 -14.19 -3.00
CA ILE A 129 1.22 -12.97 -2.29
C ILE A 129 0.15 -12.21 -3.09
N GLU A 130 0.39 -11.98 -4.38
CA GLU A 130 -0.54 -11.23 -5.24
C GLU A 130 -1.86 -11.98 -5.41
N THR A 131 -1.82 -13.29 -5.61
CA THR A 131 -2.99 -14.16 -5.72
C THR A 131 -3.83 -14.11 -4.43
N ILE A 132 -3.20 -14.20 -3.26
CA ILE A 132 -3.88 -14.13 -1.97
C ILE A 132 -4.48 -12.72 -1.76
N ARG A 133 -3.73 -11.64 -2.06
CA ARG A 133 -4.22 -10.26 -1.93
C ARG A 133 -5.45 -10.01 -2.80
N ARG A 134 -5.46 -10.53 -4.03
CA ARG A 134 -6.64 -10.48 -4.91
C ARG A 134 -7.82 -11.22 -4.30
N ALA A 135 -7.64 -12.44 -3.81
CA ALA A 135 -8.68 -13.21 -3.17
C ALA A 135 -9.27 -12.50 -1.93
N ILE A 136 -8.42 -11.86 -1.11
CA ILE A 136 -8.86 -11.05 0.04
C ILE A 136 -9.72 -9.88 -0.44
N LYS A 137 -9.26 -9.13 -1.46
CA LYS A 137 -9.98 -7.97 -1.99
C LYS A 137 -11.37 -8.34 -2.55
N GLU A 138 -11.46 -9.51 -3.17
CA GLU A 138 -12.68 -10.02 -3.79
C GLU A 138 -13.53 -10.86 -2.82
N SER A 139 -13.11 -11.04 -1.58
CA SER A 139 -13.75 -11.93 -0.58
C SER A 139 -13.98 -13.34 -1.12
N ARG A 140 -12.99 -13.88 -1.85
CA ARG A 140 -13.03 -15.23 -2.44
C ARG A 140 -12.22 -16.20 -1.62
N ARG A 141 -12.72 -17.44 -1.52
CA ARG A 141 -11.98 -18.53 -0.90
C ARG A 141 -10.79 -18.94 -1.76
N ILE A 142 -9.75 -19.41 -1.10
CA ILE A 142 -8.58 -20.02 -1.74
C ILE A 142 -8.50 -21.50 -1.40
N THR A 143 -7.97 -22.27 -2.34
CA THR A 143 -7.62 -23.68 -2.14
C THR A 143 -6.14 -23.87 -2.41
N PHE A 144 -5.52 -24.76 -1.67
CA PHE A 144 -4.12 -25.11 -1.84
C PHE A 144 -3.80 -26.45 -1.19
N HIS A 145 -2.75 -27.09 -1.68
CA HIS A 145 -2.15 -28.26 -1.05
C HIS A 145 -1.11 -27.80 -0.01
N TYR A 146 -1.19 -28.31 1.21
CA TYR A 146 -0.37 -27.85 2.32
C TYR A 146 0.45 -28.96 2.96
N TYR A 147 1.78 -28.75 3.05
CA TYR A 147 2.71 -29.64 3.71
C TYR A 147 2.94 -29.28 5.17
N TYR A 148 2.89 -30.24 6.05
CA TYR A 148 3.23 -30.12 7.46
C TYR A 148 3.99 -31.37 7.95
N ALA A 149 4.59 -31.31 9.14
CA ALA A 149 5.49 -32.37 9.64
C ALA A 149 4.88 -33.77 9.73
N LYS A 150 3.54 -33.86 9.76
CA LYS A 150 2.79 -35.14 9.90
C LYS A 150 2.12 -35.60 8.61
N GLY A 151 2.36 -34.94 7.47
CA GLY A 151 1.76 -35.27 6.19
C GLY A 151 1.39 -34.05 5.35
N GLU A 152 0.44 -34.25 4.47
CA GLU A 152 -0.04 -33.25 3.53
C GLU A 152 -1.56 -33.29 3.44
N GLU A 153 -2.20 -32.18 3.13
CA GLU A 153 -3.66 -32.09 3.09
C GLU A 153 -4.09 -30.92 2.19
N ASP A 154 -5.17 -31.12 1.44
CA ASP A 154 -5.82 -30.02 0.72
C ASP A 154 -6.54 -29.10 1.71
N LYS A 155 -6.33 -27.82 1.55
CA LYS A 155 -6.96 -26.80 2.37
C LYS A 155 -7.87 -25.91 1.55
N ARG A 156 -9.01 -25.56 2.16
CA ARG A 156 -9.88 -24.48 1.71
C ARG A 156 -9.92 -23.45 2.83
N VAL A 157 -9.62 -22.21 2.49
CA VAL A 157 -9.43 -21.13 3.47
C VAL A 157 -10.11 -19.85 2.99
N GLU A 158 -10.72 -19.12 3.90
CA GLU A 158 -11.18 -17.75 3.74
C GLU A 158 -10.00 -16.82 4.10
N PRO A 159 -9.30 -16.21 3.14
CA PRO A 159 -8.10 -15.43 3.42
C PRO A 159 -8.45 -14.03 3.96
N TYR A 160 -7.71 -13.56 4.96
CA TYR A 160 -7.92 -12.26 5.60
C TYR A 160 -6.70 -11.33 5.50
N ARG A 161 -5.48 -11.86 5.64
CA ARG A 161 -4.24 -11.08 5.59
C ARG A 161 -3.06 -11.91 5.09
N VAL A 162 -2.15 -11.23 4.42
CA VAL A 162 -0.78 -11.72 4.24
C VAL A 162 0.07 -11.13 5.35
N VAL A 163 0.86 -11.96 6.02
CA VAL A 163 1.62 -11.58 7.21
C VAL A 163 3.06 -12.05 7.06
N PHE A 164 4.02 -11.14 7.28
CA PHE A 164 5.42 -11.50 7.47
C PHE A 164 5.73 -11.61 8.96
N ARG A 165 6.17 -12.78 9.42
CA ARG A 165 6.46 -13.04 10.82
C ARG A 165 7.47 -14.18 10.97
N TRP A 166 8.33 -14.09 11.96
CA TRP A 166 9.36 -15.12 12.26
C TRP A 166 10.22 -15.48 11.04
N GLY A 167 10.57 -14.47 10.23
CA GLY A 167 11.38 -14.66 9.02
C GLY A 167 10.66 -15.34 7.86
N ASP A 168 9.33 -15.48 7.90
CA ASP A 168 8.54 -16.14 6.86
C ASP A 168 7.24 -15.40 6.54
N TRP A 169 6.72 -15.67 5.35
CA TRP A 169 5.43 -15.20 4.89
C TRP A 169 4.33 -16.21 5.18
N TYR A 170 3.19 -15.71 5.61
CA TYR A 170 2.00 -16.49 5.94
C TYR A 170 0.75 -15.90 5.32
N VAL A 171 -0.24 -16.73 5.01
CA VAL A 171 -1.63 -16.30 4.90
C VAL A 171 -2.35 -16.59 6.21
N PHE A 172 -2.94 -15.54 6.77
CA PHE A 172 -3.88 -15.64 7.89
C PHE A 172 -5.29 -15.76 7.33
N GLY A 173 -6.04 -16.77 7.74
CA GLY A 173 -7.38 -17.02 7.26
C GLY A 173 -8.18 -17.96 8.14
N PHE A 174 -9.49 -17.96 7.93
CA PHE A 174 -10.40 -18.89 8.58
C PHE A 174 -10.45 -20.21 7.79
N CYS A 175 -10.30 -21.32 8.49
CA CYS A 175 -10.41 -22.66 7.93
C CYS A 175 -11.78 -23.26 8.29
N PRO A 176 -12.74 -23.33 7.35
CA PRO A 176 -14.07 -23.88 7.65
C PRO A 176 -14.04 -25.29 8.20
N ALA A 177 -13.16 -26.16 7.69
CA ALA A 177 -13.03 -27.54 8.14
C ALA A 177 -12.53 -27.70 9.60
N ARG A 178 -11.90 -26.64 10.15
CA ARG A 178 -11.41 -26.60 11.53
C ARG A 178 -12.19 -25.62 12.39
N GLU A 179 -13.11 -24.87 11.79
CA GLU A 179 -13.87 -23.79 12.41
C GLU A 179 -12.99 -22.78 13.19
N ASP A 180 -11.77 -22.51 12.63
CA ASP A 180 -10.75 -21.74 13.35
C ASP A 180 -9.90 -20.87 12.41
N PHE A 181 -9.40 -19.74 12.96
CA PHE A 181 -8.41 -18.89 12.29
C PHE A 181 -7.01 -19.49 12.43
N ARG A 182 -6.28 -19.55 11.31
CA ARG A 182 -4.95 -20.16 11.26
C ARG A 182 -3.99 -19.37 10.39
N LEU A 183 -2.70 -19.60 10.66
CA LEU A 183 -1.60 -19.12 9.83
C LEU A 183 -1.05 -20.28 9.01
N TYR A 184 -0.99 -20.08 7.70
CA TYR A 184 -0.40 -21.06 6.78
C TYR A 184 0.85 -20.45 6.14
N LYS A 185 2.00 -21.09 6.30
CA LYS A 185 3.29 -20.64 5.78
C LYS A 185 3.32 -20.77 4.25
N LEU A 186 3.57 -19.67 3.51
CA LEU A 186 3.46 -19.63 2.05
C LEU A 186 4.40 -20.61 1.36
N ARG A 187 5.60 -20.82 1.90
CA ARG A 187 6.57 -21.78 1.32
C ARG A 187 6.13 -23.25 1.43
N ARG A 188 5.09 -23.54 2.24
CA ARG A 188 4.49 -24.87 2.37
C ARG A 188 3.19 -25.02 1.57
N LEU A 189 2.82 -24.00 0.82
CA LEU A 189 1.66 -23.96 -0.04
C LEU A 189 2.04 -24.35 -1.47
N TRP A 190 1.28 -25.28 -2.05
CA TRP A 190 1.39 -25.70 -3.45
C TRP A 190 0.01 -25.63 -4.11
N ASN A 191 -0.04 -25.47 -5.43
CA ASN A 191 -1.27 -25.43 -6.20
C ASN A 191 -2.30 -24.43 -5.64
N LEU A 192 -1.85 -23.21 -5.36
CA LEU A 192 -2.70 -22.14 -4.87
C LEU A 192 -3.66 -21.66 -5.96
N ASN A 193 -4.96 -21.75 -5.70
CA ASN A 193 -6.01 -21.30 -6.59
C ASN A 193 -7.01 -20.42 -5.85
N VAL A 194 -7.55 -19.41 -6.56
CA VAL A 194 -8.70 -18.63 -6.11
C VAL A 194 -9.95 -19.31 -6.63
N THR A 195 -10.90 -19.58 -5.77
CA THR A 195 -12.17 -20.22 -6.14
C THR A 195 -13.21 -19.17 -6.53
N ASP A 196 -14.31 -19.60 -7.14
CA ASP A 196 -15.47 -18.74 -7.40
C ASP A 196 -16.37 -18.55 -6.17
N GLU A 197 -16.07 -19.25 -5.07
CA GLU A 197 -16.85 -19.18 -3.84
C GLU A 197 -16.53 -17.90 -3.06
N LEU A 198 -17.56 -17.10 -2.86
CA LEU A 198 -17.50 -15.92 -1.99
C LEU A 198 -17.67 -16.34 -0.53
N PHE A 199 -17.11 -15.56 0.38
CA PHE A 199 -17.37 -15.67 1.81
C PHE A 199 -17.74 -14.33 2.41
N THR A 200 -18.54 -14.36 3.47
CA THR A 200 -18.83 -13.16 4.27
C THR A 200 -17.74 -13.04 5.34
N PRO A 201 -16.98 -11.92 5.37
CA PRO A 201 -15.96 -11.72 6.38
C PRO A 201 -16.51 -11.83 7.80
N ARG A 202 -15.83 -12.60 8.63
CA ARG A 202 -16.14 -12.79 10.05
C ARG A 202 -15.34 -11.81 10.89
N GLU A 203 -15.86 -11.46 12.05
CA GLU A 203 -15.06 -10.75 13.04
C GLU A 203 -13.91 -11.67 13.52
N VAL A 204 -12.68 -11.10 13.49
CA VAL A 204 -11.49 -11.82 13.97
C VAL A 204 -11.38 -11.61 15.46
N PRO A 205 -11.46 -12.67 16.29
CA PRO A 205 -11.29 -12.56 17.72
C PRO A 205 -9.95 -11.90 18.08
N PRO A 206 -9.90 -10.95 19.01
CA PRO A 206 -8.67 -10.21 19.33
C PRO A 206 -7.49 -11.10 19.70
N GLU A 207 -7.73 -12.24 20.37
CA GLU A 207 -6.71 -13.22 20.75
C GLU A 207 -6.12 -13.99 19.57
N LYS A 208 -6.82 -14.04 18.44
CA LYS A 208 -6.39 -14.72 17.20
C LYS A 208 -5.80 -13.75 16.18
N ALA A 209 -5.94 -12.44 16.40
CA ALA A 209 -5.41 -11.44 15.49
C ALA A 209 -3.87 -11.53 15.40
N PRO A 210 -3.29 -11.52 14.18
CA PRO A 210 -1.85 -11.71 13.98
C PRO A 210 -0.96 -10.61 14.60
N ASN A 211 -1.55 -9.47 14.96
CA ASN A 211 -0.80 -8.31 15.50
C ASN A 211 -0.61 -8.34 17.03
N ARG A 212 -1.18 -9.28 17.75
CA ARG A 212 -0.91 -9.40 19.18
C ARG A 212 0.46 -10.02 19.37
N ALA A 213 1.40 -9.28 19.97
CA ALA A 213 2.59 -9.87 20.56
C ALA A 213 2.10 -10.88 21.61
N ARG A 214 2.12 -12.16 21.30
CA ARG A 214 2.07 -13.18 22.32
C ARG A 214 3.38 -13.06 23.07
N THR A 215 3.31 -12.49 24.24
CA THR A 215 4.24 -12.75 25.33
C THR A 215 3.98 -14.19 25.76
N GLU A 216 4.35 -15.15 24.92
CA GLU A 216 4.50 -16.52 25.39
C GLU A 216 5.85 -16.56 26.07
N SER A 217 5.82 -16.58 27.39
CA SER A 217 6.88 -17.13 28.22
C SER A 217 7.33 -18.44 27.55
N MET A 218 8.54 -18.41 26.98
CA MET A 218 9.32 -19.62 26.77
C MET A 218 9.61 -20.18 28.18
N THR A 219 8.76 -21.04 28.63
CA THR A 219 9.09 -21.98 29.69
C THR A 219 9.41 -23.30 29.01
N ASP A 220 10.63 -23.73 29.19
CA ASP A 220 11.38 -24.92 28.78
C ASP A 220 10.60 -26.09 28.16
#